data_4d1e46b9a982561468272d6739911d18
#
_entry.id   4d1e46b9a982561468272d6739911d18
#
_cell.length_a   1.000
_cell.length_b   1.000
_cell.length_c   1.000
_cell.angle_alpha   90.00
_cell.angle_beta   90.00
_cell.angle_gamma   90.00
#
_symmetry.space_group_name_H-M   'P 1'
#
loop_
_entity.id
_entity.type
_entity.pdbx_description
1 polymer ?
#
loop_
_entity_poly.entity_id
_entity_poly.type
_entity_poly.pdbx_seq_one_letter_code
_entity_poly.pdbx_strand_id
1 'polypeptide(L)'
;RRCYDQIYMSAAYAGLPVHVLGSDAGVTAAFNGGTHMPLEDAAMYLSIPETVVLDPADYAQLECITRQLPGITSGVTYTRFVRKGIVKVYEDGSEFPIGKGVVLHESDKDVATIITSGIMVDESLKAYEALQAEGISVRVIDMFTWKPLDEELVIKAAKETGAIVTAENHNVTCGLGSVVSNCLAKNCPTVQEFVGVQDLFGQVGPQDFLMDEYGLRAANIVAAVKKAISRK
;
A
#
# COMPACT_ATOMS: atom_id res chain seq x y z
N ARG A 1 8.64 -12.85 10.69
CA ARG A 1 7.67 -13.86 11.24
C ARG A 1 8.05 -14.32 12.64
N ARG A 2 9.29 -14.74 12.82
CA ARG A 2 9.73 -15.41 14.07
C ARG A 2 9.58 -14.56 15.33
N CYS A 3 9.72 -13.24 15.23
CA CYS A 3 9.61 -12.32 16.37
C CYS A 3 8.18 -11.81 16.62
N TYR A 4 7.19 -12.26 15.86
CA TYR A 4 5.81 -11.75 15.96
C TYR A 4 5.22 -11.91 17.37
N ASP A 5 5.36 -13.10 17.97
CA ASP A 5 4.87 -13.37 19.32
C ASP A 5 5.52 -12.45 20.37
N GLN A 6 6.84 -12.28 20.29
CA GLN A 6 7.57 -11.41 21.21
C GLN A 6 7.17 -9.94 21.04
N ILE A 7 6.96 -9.50 19.80
CA ILE A 7 6.49 -8.12 19.53
C ILE A 7 5.07 -7.95 20.08
N TYR A 8 4.18 -8.91 19.85
CA TYR A 8 2.81 -8.87 20.36
C TYR A 8 2.79 -8.80 21.90
N MET A 9 3.42 -9.78 22.57
CA MET A 9 3.34 -9.95 24.02
C MET A 9 4.22 -8.98 24.79
N SER A 10 5.46 -8.80 24.36
CA SER A 10 6.48 -8.08 25.15
C SER A 10 6.60 -6.59 24.78
N ALA A 11 6.10 -6.19 23.62
CA ALA A 11 6.15 -4.79 23.18
C ALA A 11 4.74 -4.19 23.11
N ALA A 12 3.89 -4.68 22.20
CA ALA A 12 2.58 -4.08 21.94
C ALA A 12 1.64 -4.16 23.15
N TYR A 13 1.46 -5.36 23.71
CA TYR A 13 0.60 -5.55 24.89
C TYR A 13 1.09 -4.79 26.12
N ALA A 14 2.41 -4.61 26.23
CA ALA A 14 3.03 -3.83 27.31
C ALA A 14 3.04 -2.32 27.05
N GLY A 15 2.55 -1.85 25.90
CA GLY A 15 2.50 -0.44 25.51
C GLY A 15 3.88 0.19 25.29
N LEU A 16 4.92 -0.62 25.01
CA LEU A 16 6.27 -0.12 24.81
C LEU A 16 6.45 0.47 23.41
N PRO A 17 7.16 1.59 23.26
CA PRO A 17 7.46 2.18 21.95
C PRO A 17 8.54 1.35 21.23
N VAL A 18 8.11 0.56 20.24
CA VAL A 18 9.04 -0.23 19.41
C VAL A 18 8.79 0.08 17.93
N HIS A 19 9.84 0.57 17.25
CA HIS A 19 9.81 0.87 15.83
C HIS A 19 10.49 -0.25 15.05
N VAL A 20 9.70 -1.03 14.30
CA VAL A 20 10.17 -2.15 13.48
C VAL A 20 10.31 -1.71 12.04
N LEU A 21 11.48 -1.89 11.46
CA LEU A 21 11.79 -1.57 10.07
C LEU A 21 12.01 -2.87 9.30
N GLY A 22 11.10 -3.19 8.37
CA GLY A 22 11.14 -4.40 7.55
C GLY A 22 11.69 -4.12 6.15
N SER A 23 12.90 -4.58 5.85
CA SER A 23 13.51 -4.40 4.54
C SER A 23 13.06 -5.44 3.52
N ASP A 24 13.24 -5.12 2.24
CA ASP A 24 12.92 -6.00 1.10
C ASP A 24 11.45 -6.37 1.01
N ALA A 25 10.57 -5.40 1.16
CA ALA A 25 9.13 -5.58 1.09
C ALA A 25 8.68 -6.30 -0.19
N GLY A 26 7.88 -7.35 -0.06
CA GLY A 26 7.28 -8.08 -1.15
C GLY A 26 8.28 -8.58 -2.20
N VAL A 27 7.96 -8.39 -3.48
CA VAL A 27 8.79 -8.86 -4.61
C VAL A 27 10.16 -8.20 -4.71
N THR A 28 10.42 -7.12 -3.96
CA THR A 28 11.73 -6.48 -3.93
C THR A 28 12.81 -7.33 -3.25
N ALA A 29 12.42 -8.40 -2.53
CA ALA A 29 13.33 -9.44 -2.03
C ALA A 29 14.04 -10.20 -3.17
N ALA A 30 13.42 -10.25 -4.36
CA ALA A 30 14.02 -10.75 -5.60
C ALA A 30 14.72 -12.11 -5.43
N PHE A 31 16.05 -12.16 -5.68
CA PHE A 31 16.85 -13.38 -5.63
C PHE A 31 16.98 -14.02 -4.25
N ASN A 32 16.55 -13.34 -3.17
CA ASN A 32 16.48 -13.96 -1.83
C ASN A 32 15.40 -15.05 -1.77
N GLY A 33 14.45 -15.03 -2.71
CA GLY A 33 13.44 -16.06 -2.88
C GLY A 33 12.29 -16.00 -1.88
N GLY A 34 11.33 -16.90 -2.05
CA GLY A 34 10.06 -16.90 -1.32
C GLY A 34 10.17 -17.01 0.20
N THR A 35 11.25 -17.59 0.73
CA THR A 35 11.47 -17.67 2.18
C THR A 35 11.84 -16.31 2.80
N HIS A 36 12.29 -15.35 1.98
CA HIS A 36 12.70 -14.00 2.39
C HIS A 36 11.82 -12.91 1.74
N MET A 37 10.82 -13.31 0.97
CA MET A 37 9.87 -12.42 0.31
C MET A 37 8.64 -12.25 1.21
N PRO A 38 8.53 -11.12 1.92
CA PRO A 38 7.43 -10.91 2.86
C PRO A 38 6.18 -10.44 2.12
N LEU A 39 5.29 -11.35 1.82
CA LEU A 39 3.98 -11.07 1.19
C LEU A 39 2.83 -11.02 2.22
N GLU A 40 3.16 -11.21 3.49
CA GLU A 40 2.24 -11.27 4.63
C GLU A 40 2.69 -10.43 5.83
N ASP A 41 3.79 -9.71 5.70
CA ASP A 41 4.44 -8.98 6.79
C ASP A 41 3.52 -7.90 7.39
N ALA A 42 2.96 -7.03 6.54
CA ALA A 42 2.04 -5.99 7.01
C ALA A 42 0.80 -6.58 7.67
N ALA A 43 0.26 -7.70 7.15
CA ALA A 43 -0.90 -8.39 7.72
C ALA A 43 -0.69 -8.79 9.19
N MET A 44 0.47 -9.30 9.53
CA MET A 44 0.81 -9.63 10.92
C MET A 44 0.72 -8.41 11.83
N TYR A 45 1.27 -7.27 11.41
CA TYR A 45 1.23 -6.04 12.21
C TYR A 45 -0.13 -5.36 12.19
N LEU A 46 -0.91 -5.46 11.11
CA LEU A 46 -2.29 -4.98 11.05
C LEU A 46 -3.18 -5.66 12.11
N SER A 47 -2.89 -6.92 12.45
CA SER A 47 -3.63 -7.69 13.45
C SER A 47 -3.33 -7.28 14.89
N ILE A 48 -2.21 -6.58 15.15
CA ILE A 48 -1.84 -6.12 16.50
C ILE A 48 -2.62 -4.82 16.81
N PRO A 49 -3.35 -4.74 17.92
CA PRO A 49 -4.04 -3.51 18.33
C PRO A 49 -3.08 -2.30 18.41
N GLU A 50 -3.58 -1.13 18.05
CA GLU A 50 -2.87 0.17 18.15
C GLU A 50 -1.54 0.28 17.39
N THR A 51 -1.17 -0.72 16.58
CA THR A 51 0.04 -0.68 15.77
C THR A 51 -0.13 0.26 14.58
N VAL A 52 0.90 1.04 14.27
CA VAL A 52 0.99 1.85 13.05
C VAL A 52 1.70 1.04 11.97
N VAL A 53 1.11 0.96 10.76
CA VAL A 53 1.66 0.21 9.62
C VAL A 53 1.85 1.13 8.43
N LEU A 54 3.08 1.17 7.90
CA LEU A 54 3.54 2.13 6.92
C LEU A 54 4.24 1.43 5.74
N ASP A 55 3.95 1.88 4.52
CA ASP A 55 4.55 1.36 3.28
C ASP A 55 4.92 2.54 2.34
N PRO A 56 6.04 3.24 2.61
CA PRO A 56 6.44 4.43 1.85
C PRO A 56 6.80 4.12 0.41
N ALA A 57 6.46 5.06 -0.50
CA ALA A 57 6.68 4.96 -1.93
C ALA A 57 8.15 5.16 -2.33
N ASP A 58 8.87 6.07 -1.65
CA ASP A 58 10.25 6.41 -1.96
C ASP A 58 11.06 6.85 -0.74
N TYR A 59 12.30 7.30 -1.00
CA TYR A 59 13.21 7.75 0.05
C TYR A 59 12.71 9.03 0.76
N ALA A 60 12.17 10.00 0.04
CA ALA A 60 11.71 11.26 0.63
C ALA A 60 10.56 10.99 1.63
N GLN A 61 9.65 10.11 1.27
CA GLN A 61 8.56 9.71 2.16
C GLN A 61 9.06 8.87 3.35
N LEU A 62 10.00 7.92 3.11
CA LEU A 62 10.62 7.14 4.19
C LEU A 62 11.38 8.03 5.18
N GLU A 63 12.12 9.03 4.69
CA GLU A 63 12.85 9.98 5.53
C GLU A 63 11.87 10.78 6.40
N CYS A 64 10.81 11.35 5.81
CA CYS A 64 9.78 12.08 6.56
C CYS A 64 9.13 11.22 7.64
N ILE A 65 8.76 9.97 7.30
CA ILE A 65 8.21 9.00 8.25
C ILE A 65 9.20 8.74 9.39
N THR A 66 10.45 8.47 9.06
CA THR A 66 11.49 8.13 10.07
C THR A 66 11.69 9.27 11.05
N ARG A 67 11.60 10.54 10.62
CA ARG A 67 11.67 11.71 11.51
C ARG A 67 10.48 11.79 12.48
N GLN A 68 9.32 11.24 12.13
CA GLN A 68 8.13 11.26 12.99
C GLN A 68 8.11 10.13 14.03
N LEU A 69 8.78 8.99 13.75
CA LEU A 69 8.75 7.82 14.64
C LEU A 69 9.13 8.13 16.10
N PRO A 70 10.17 8.94 16.41
CA PRO A 70 10.51 9.25 17.80
C PRO A 70 9.39 9.96 18.58
N GLY A 71 8.45 10.59 17.90
CA GLY A 71 7.26 11.20 18.50
C GLY A 71 6.19 10.19 18.94
N ILE A 72 6.27 8.95 18.47
CA ILE A 72 5.35 7.86 18.85
C ILE A 72 5.93 7.16 20.07
N THR A 73 5.46 7.53 21.25
CA THR A 73 6.03 7.12 22.54
C THR A 73 5.31 5.94 23.20
N SER A 74 4.36 5.31 22.50
CA SER A 74 3.62 4.13 22.97
C SER A 74 3.22 3.26 21.79
N GLY A 75 3.23 1.95 21.97
CA GLY A 75 2.82 0.97 20.97
C GLY A 75 3.90 0.69 19.91
N VAL A 76 3.54 -0.14 18.96
CA VAL A 76 4.46 -0.62 17.91
C VAL A 76 4.20 0.10 16.60
N THR A 77 5.27 0.44 15.87
CA THR A 77 5.17 0.83 14.47
C THR A 77 5.87 -0.20 13.59
N TYR A 78 5.33 -0.45 12.43
CA TYR A 78 5.95 -1.28 11.39
C TYR A 78 6.06 -0.48 10.10
N THR A 79 7.28 -0.27 9.61
CA THR A 79 7.55 0.39 8.34
C THR A 79 8.20 -0.59 7.38
N ARG A 80 7.55 -0.83 6.25
CA ARG A 80 8.11 -1.58 5.13
C ARG A 80 9.04 -0.66 4.34
N PHE A 81 10.12 -1.18 3.81
CA PHE A 81 10.97 -0.41 2.89
C PHE A 81 11.79 -1.29 1.94
N VAL A 82 12.38 -0.67 0.94
CA VAL A 82 13.18 -1.33 -0.09
C VAL A 82 14.65 -0.93 0.07
N ARG A 83 15.57 -1.89 0.02
CA ARG A 83 17.01 -1.63 0.08
C ARG A 83 17.62 -1.15 -1.23
N LYS A 84 16.96 -1.46 -2.34
CA LYS A 84 17.42 -1.10 -3.68
C LYS A 84 16.91 0.27 -4.08
N GLY A 85 17.54 0.85 -5.10
CA GLY A 85 17.00 2.08 -5.69
C GLY A 85 15.59 1.86 -6.22
N ILE A 86 14.71 2.80 -5.93
CA ILE A 86 13.34 2.89 -6.40
C ILE A 86 13.14 4.20 -7.15
N VAL A 87 12.07 4.31 -7.90
CA VAL A 87 11.72 5.53 -8.61
C VAL A 87 11.40 6.62 -7.60
N LYS A 88 11.98 7.80 -7.79
CA LYS A 88 11.66 8.99 -6.99
C LYS A 88 10.27 9.49 -7.39
N VAL A 89 9.37 9.58 -6.42
CA VAL A 89 8.00 10.06 -6.58
C VAL A 89 7.87 11.49 -6.04
N TYR A 90 8.52 11.76 -4.92
CA TYR A 90 8.37 13.01 -4.17
C TYR A 90 9.65 13.84 -4.13
N GLU A 91 9.50 15.15 -3.98
CA GLU A 91 10.63 16.04 -3.76
C GLU A 91 11.18 15.90 -2.34
N ASP A 92 12.50 16.07 -2.22
CA ASP A 92 13.18 16.02 -0.92
C ASP A 92 12.63 17.11 0.01
N GLY A 93 12.37 16.75 1.25
CA GLY A 93 11.78 17.66 2.24
C GLY A 93 10.25 17.76 2.20
N SER A 94 9.57 16.99 1.35
CA SER A 94 8.11 16.88 1.38
C SER A 94 7.62 16.32 2.72
N GLU A 95 6.44 16.75 3.15
CA GLU A 95 5.87 16.37 4.46
C GLU A 95 4.71 15.39 4.29
N PHE A 96 4.72 14.31 5.07
CA PHE A 96 3.76 13.22 5.01
C PHE A 96 3.29 12.86 6.42
N PRO A 97 2.22 13.47 6.93
CA PRO A 97 1.71 13.16 8.27
C PRO A 97 1.19 11.72 8.32
N ILE A 98 1.68 10.94 9.29
CA ILE A 98 1.21 9.57 9.53
C ILE A 98 -0.29 9.58 9.79
N GLY A 99 -1.02 8.66 9.18
CA GLY A 99 -2.48 8.57 9.25
C GLY A 99 -3.21 9.34 8.14
N LYS A 100 -2.47 9.93 7.19
CA LYS A 100 -3.04 10.62 6.03
C LYS A 100 -2.56 10.00 4.73
N GLY A 101 -3.47 9.95 3.73
CA GLY A 101 -3.14 9.61 2.36
C GLY A 101 -2.72 10.86 1.56
N VAL A 102 -2.01 10.64 0.46
CA VAL A 102 -1.58 11.69 -0.47
C VAL A 102 -2.34 11.55 -1.78
N VAL A 103 -3.09 12.58 -2.17
CA VAL A 103 -3.73 12.62 -3.49
C VAL A 103 -2.71 13.05 -4.52
N LEU A 104 -2.33 12.13 -5.41
CA LEU A 104 -1.36 12.38 -6.49
C LEU A 104 -2.01 13.01 -7.72
N HIS A 105 -3.20 12.51 -8.06
CA HIS A 105 -4.02 13.03 -9.15
C HIS A 105 -5.49 13.00 -8.76
N GLU A 106 -6.22 14.08 -9.02
CA GLU A 106 -7.68 14.13 -8.90
C GLU A 106 -8.28 15.11 -9.90
N SER A 107 -9.48 14.80 -10.37
CA SER A 107 -10.31 15.69 -11.15
C SER A 107 -11.81 15.44 -10.87
N ASP A 108 -12.65 16.38 -11.26
CA ASP A 108 -14.11 16.27 -11.20
C ASP A 108 -14.70 15.25 -12.21
N LYS A 109 -13.85 14.75 -13.14
CA LYS A 109 -14.22 13.77 -14.16
C LYS A 109 -13.81 12.34 -13.82
N ASP A 110 -13.23 12.13 -12.64
CA ASP A 110 -12.72 10.83 -12.27
C ASP A 110 -13.84 9.79 -12.13
N VAL A 111 -13.66 8.66 -12.82
CA VAL A 111 -14.62 7.57 -12.85
C VAL A 111 -14.21 6.36 -12.02
N ALA A 112 -13.01 6.35 -11.49
CA ALA A 112 -12.50 5.37 -10.53
C ALA A 112 -11.36 5.97 -9.72
N THR A 113 -11.03 5.36 -8.58
CA THR A 113 -9.86 5.73 -7.77
C THR A 113 -8.92 4.54 -7.63
N ILE A 114 -7.63 4.76 -7.88
CA ILE A 114 -6.55 3.84 -7.58
C ILE A 114 -6.00 4.23 -6.20
N ILE A 115 -6.04 3.31 -5.23
CA ILE A 115 -5.43 3.46 -3.90
C ILE A 115 -4.24 2.51 -3.84
N THR A 116 -3.05 3.05 -3.63
CA THR A 116 -1.79 2.33 -3.74
C THR A 116 -0.81 2.71 -2.64
N SER A 117 0.33 2.02 -2.54
CA SER A 117 1.43 2.39 -1.65
C SER A 117 2.75 1.74 -2.11
N GLY A 118 3.84 2.13 -1.46
CA GLY A 118 5.14 1.53 -1.72
C GLY A 118 5.55 1.61 -3.19
N ILE A 119 6.20 0.55 -3.69
CA ILE A 119 6.64 0.50 -5.10
C ILE A 119 5.51 0.53 -6.11
N MET A 120 4.28 0.23 -5.70
CA MET A 120 3.13 0.23 -6.60
C MET A 120 2.65 1.63 -6.96
N VAL A 121 3.17 2.67 -6.30
CA VAL A 121 2.88 4.07 -6.65
C VAL A 121 3.38 4.38 -8.05
N ASP A 122 4.62 3.98 -8.41
CA ASP A 122 5.19 4.18 -9.75
C ASP A 122 4.36 3.46 -10.83
N GLU A 123 3.98 2.21 -10.59
CA GLU A 123 3.13 1.45 -11.54
C GLU A 123 1.71 2.05 -11.64
N SER A 124 1.20 2.64 -10.56
CA SER A 124 -0.10 3.32 -10.56
C SER A 124 -0.07 4.64 -11.33
N LEU A 125 1.04 5.38 -11.27
CA LEU A 125 1.25 6.59 -12.08
C LEU A 125 1.35 6.25 -13.58
N LYS A 126 2.06 5.19 -13.94
CA LYS A 126 2.09 4.69 -15.32
C LYS A 126 0.70 4.24 -15.81
N ALA A 127 -0.08 3.58 -14.93
CA ALA A 127 -1.46 3.20 -15.23
C ALA A 127 -2.36 4.43 -15.43
N TYR A 128 -2.19 5.47 -14.61
CA TYR A 128 -2.87 6.75 -14.78
C TYR A 128 -2.60 7.36 -16.15
N GLU A 129 -1.34 7.45 -16.57
CA GLU A 129 -0.97 7.97 -17.89
C GLU A 129 -1.60 7.17 -19.03
N ALA A 130 -1.57 5.84 -18.95
CA ALA A 130 -2.17 4.96 -19.95
C ALA A 130 -3.70 5.15 -20.03
N LEU A 131 -4.39 5.24 -18.88
CA LEU A 131 -5.84 5.49 -18.83
C LEU A 131 -6.20 6.87 -19.37
N GLN A 132 -5.42 7.90 -19.04
CA GLN A 132 -5.60 9.25 -19.60
C GLN A 132 -5.48 9.26 -21.13
N ALA A 133 -4.52 8.52 -21.68
CA ALA A 133 -4.36 8.38 -23.14
C ALA A 133 -5.58 7.73 -23.82
N GLU A 134 -6.33 6.90 -23.08
CA GLU A 134 -7.59 6.29 -23.53
C GLU A 134 -8.84 7.15 -23.20
N GLY A 135 -8.67 8.33 -22.62
CA GLY A 135 -9.77 9.23 -22.23
C GLY A 135 -10.50 8.79 -20.95
N ILE A 136 -9.91 7.94 -20.13
CA ILE A 136 -10.46 7.48 -18.85
C ILE A 136 -9.77 8.25 -17.73
N SER A 137 -10.51 9.16 -17.07
CA SER A 137 -9.98 9.92 -15.93
C SER A 137 -10.11 9.12 -14.64
N VAL A 138 -9.02 9.07 -13.86
CA VAL A 138 -8.98 8.34 -12.59
C VAL A 138 -8.23 9.14 -11.53
N ARG A 139 -8.65 9.02 -10.28
CA ARG A 139 -7.92 9.53 -9.12
C ARG A 139 -6.82 8.54 -8.74
N VAL A 140 -5.67 9.05 -8.26
CA VAL A 140 -4.58 8.24 -7.70
C VAL A 140 -4.27 8.73 -6.30
N ILE A 141 -4.30 7.82 -5.33
CA ILE A 141 -4.01 8.09 -3.92
C ILE A 141 -2.88 7.17 -3.46
N ASP A 142 -1.80 7.76 -2.96
CA ASP A 142 -0.79 7.04 -2.19
C ASP A 142 -1.25 6.94 -0.74
N MET A 143 -1.64 5.75 -0.32
CA MET A 143 -2.08 5.41 1.03
C MET A 143 -0.93 4.73 1.79
N PHE A 144 0.16 5.44 1.98
CA PHE A 144 1.37 4.93 2.64
C PHE A 144 1.14 4.53 4.11
N THR A 145 0.10 5.04 4.75
CA THR A 145 -0.34 4.60 6.08
C THR A 145 -1.52 3.63 5.94
N TRP A 146 -1.28 2.33 6.21
CA TRP A 146 -2.32 1.32 6.17
C TRP A 146 -3.12 1.28 7.48
N LYS A 147 -2.45 1.65 8.59
CA LYS A 147 -3.06 1.75 9.92
C LYS A 147 -2.36 2.85 10.73
N PRO A 148 -3.10 3.86 11.25
CA PRO A 148 -4.52 4.10 10.98
C PRO A 148 -4.78 4.49 9.53
N LEU A 149 -5.86 3.99 8.93
CA LEU A 149 -6.26 4.35 7.58
C LEU A 149 -6.84 5.77 7.57
N ASP A 150 -6.58 6.54 6.51
CA ASP A 150 -7.31 7.79 6.24
C ASP A 150 -8.72 7.44 5.69
N GLU A 151 -9.61 7.04 6.59
CA GLU A 151 -10.97 6.61 6.23
C GLU A 151 -11.76 7.74 5.54
N GLU A 152 -11.56 8.99 5.95
CA GLU A 152 -12.24 10.15 5.35
C GLU A 152 -11.89 10.28 3.86
N LEU A 153 -10.61 10.14 3.53
CA LEU A 153 -10.14 10.21 2.14
C LEU A 153 -10.67 9.03 1.30
N VAL A 154 -10.67 7.81 1.87
CA VAL A 154 -11.22 6.62 1.19
C VAL A 154 -12.72 6.78 0.92
N ILE A 155 -13.48 7.24 1.92
CA ILE A 155 -14.93 7.46 1.79
C ILE A 155 -15.24 8.56 0.77
N LYS A 156 -14.47 9.67 0.80
CA LYS A 156 -14.59 10.75 -0.19
C LYS A 156 -14.37 10.20 -1.60
N ALA A 157 -13.26 9.51 -1.82
CA ALA A 157 -12.91 8.93 -3.11
C ALA A 157 -14.00 7.97 -3.62
N ALA A 158 -14.49 7.08 -2.75
CA ALA A 158 -15.53 6.11 -3.09
C ALA A 158 -16.85 6.79 -3.50
N LYS A 159 -17.29 7.81 -2.77
CA LYS A 159 -18.51 8.55 -3.07
C LYS A 159 -18.42 9.34 -4.37
N GLU A 160 -17.26 9.93 -4.65
CA GLU A 160 -17.06 10.78 -5.83
C GLU A 160 -16.82 9.96 -7.10
N THR A 161 -16.10 8.83 -7.02
CA THR A 161 -15.71 8.06 -8.20
C THR A 161 -16.50 6.76 -8.40
N GLY A 162 -17.14 6.22 -7.36
CA GLY A 162 -18.01 5.04 -7.41
C GLY A 162 -17.31 3.71 -7.72
N ALA A 163 -15.99 3.68 -7.89
CA ALA A 163 -15.20 2.46 -8.08
C ALA A 163 -13.81 2.64 -7.49
N ILE A 164 -13.33 1.62 -6.81
CA ILE A 164 -12.01 1.59 -6.17
C ILE A 164 -11.17 0.46 -6.75
N VAL A 165 -9.90 0.72 -6.98
CA VAL A 165 -8.88 -0.30 -7.26
C VAL A 165 -7.78 -0.15 -6.24
N THR A 166 -7.45 -1.21 -5.53
CA THR A 166 -6.28 -1.21 -4.64
C THR A 166 -5.10 -1.89 -5.31
N ALA A 167 -3.90 -1.30 -5.22
CA ALA A 167 -2.67 -1.85 -5.79
C ALA A 167 -1.58 -1.92 -4.72
N GLU A 168 -1.10 -3.13 -4.44
CA GLU A 168 -0.20 -3.40 -3.32
C GLU A 168 0.86 -4.46 -3.66
N ASN A 169 2.09 -4.26 -3.19
CA ASN A 169 3.17 -5.25 -3.24
C ASN A 169 3.08 -6.19 -2.03
N HIS A 170 1.96 -6.87 -1.91
CA HIS A 170 1.59 -7.72 -0.78
C HIS A 170 0.52 -8.73 -1.22
N ASN A 171 0.20 -9.74 -0.39
CA ASN A 171 -0.95 -10.61 -0.62
C ASN A 171 -2.25 -9.81 -0.46
N VAL A 172 -3.15 -9.90 -1.43
CA VAL A 172 -4.44 -9.15 -1.44
C VAL A 172 -5.39 -9.56 -0.31
N THR A 173 -5.21 -10.76 0.24
CA THR A 173 -6.16 -11.32 1.23
C THR A 173 -6.18 -10.54 2.55
N CYS A 174 -5.08 -9.92 2.94
CA CYS A 174 -4.95 -9.28 4.26
C CYS A 174 -4.06 -8.03 4.26
N GLY A 175 -3.86 -7.40 3.10
CA GLY A 175 -3.07 -6.18 2.95
C GLY A 175 -3.92 -4.91 2.86
N LEU A 176 -3.43 -3.92 2.12
CA LEU A 176 -4.07 -2.62 1.89
C LEU A 176 -5.50 -2.77 1.37
N GLY A 177 -5.69 -3.65 0.37
CA GLY A 177 -7.01 -3.90 -0.21
C GLY A 177 -8.04 -4.36 0.82
N SER A 178 -7.65 -5.23 1.76
CA SER A 178 -8.52 -5.70 2.84
C SER A 178 -8.85 -4.58 3.84
N VAL A 179 -7.90 -3.71 4.16
CA VAL A 179 -8.12 -2.56 5.05
C VAL A 179 -9.11 -1.59 4.41
N VAL A 180 -8.91 -1.27 3.13
CA VAL A 180 -9.83 -0.43 2.34
C VAL A 180 -11.22 -1.06 2.25
N SER A 181 -11.31 -2.37 1.94
CA SER A 181 -12.61 -3.09 1.91
C SER A 181 -13.38 -2.96 3.20
N ASN A 182 -12.68 -3.09 4.34
CA ASN A 182 -13.29 -2.98 5.68
C ASN A 182 -13.87 -1.56 5.91
N CYS A 183 -13.14 -0.52 5.51
CA CYS A 183 -13.62 0.85 5.56
C CYS A 183 -14.86 1.04 4.66
N LEU A 184 -14.79 0.57 3.41
CA LEU A 184 -15.90 0.69 2.45
C LEU A 184 -17.14 -0.05 2.92
N ALA A 185 -17.00 -1.29 3.38
CA ALA A 185 -18.13 -2.11 3.85
C ALA A 185 -18.89 -1.45 5.02
N LYS A 186 -18.18 -0.77 5.92
CA LYS A 186 -18.77 -0.09 7.08
C LYS A 186 -19.42 1.24 6.74
N ASN A 187 -18.88 2.00 5.78
CA ASN A 187 -19.21 3.41 5.61
C ASN A 187 -19.84 3.74 4.25
N CYS A 188 -19.39 3.09 3.17
CA CYS A 188 -19.79 3.41 1.79
C CYS A 188 -19.55 2.21 0.88
N PRO A 189 -20.39 1.16 0.90
CA PRO A 189 -20.23 -0.01 0.05
C PRO A 189 -20.04 0.37 -1.42
N THR A 190 -18.91 -0.01 -1.98
CA THR A 190 -18.46 0.43 -3.31
C THR A 190 -17.78 -0.74 -4.02
N VAL A 191 -17.88 -0.78 -5.36
CA VAL A 191 -17.17 -1.76 -6.18
C VAL A 191 -15.66 -1.61 -5.93
N GLN A 192 -15.00 -2.73 -5.64
CA GLN A 192 -13.54 -2.78 -5.45
C GLN A 192 -12.95 -3.92 -6.27
N GLU A 193 -11.81 -3.64 -6.92
CA GLU A 193 -10.91 -4.62 -7.55
C GLU A 193 -9.53 -4.55 -6.87
N PHE A 194 -8.81 -5.66 -6.92
CA PHE A 194 -7.56 -5.85 -6.18
C PHE A 194 -6.42 -6.20 -7.14
N VAL A 195 -5.33 -5.44 -7.10
CA VAL A 195 -4.06 -5.74 -7.75
C VAL A 195 -3.02 -5.99 -6.66
N GLY A 196 -2.44 -7.17 -6.66
CA GLY A 196 -1.50 -7.65 -5.65
C GLY A 196 -1.29 -9.13 -5.83
N VAL A 197 -0.48 -9.76 -4.98
CA VAL A 197 -0.22 -11.20 -5.05
C VAL A 197 -1.49 -11.97 -4.68
N GLN A 198 -1.93 -12.85 -5.59
CA GLN A 198 -3.20 -13.58 -5.49
C GLN A 198 -3.04 -14.92 -4.74
N ASP A 199 -2.80 -14.83 -3.43
CA ASP A 199 -2.66 -15.99 -2.51
C ASP A 199 -1.61 -17.02 -2.98
N LEU A 200 -0.44 -16.51 -3.37
CA LEU A 200 0.69 -17.31 -3.85
C LEU A 200 1.91 -17.15 -2.95
N PHE A 201 2.72 -18.20 -2.85
CA PHE A 201 4.04 -18.10 -2.25
C PHE A 201 5.02 -17.36 -3.16
N GLY A 202 6.03 -16.72 -2.55
CA GLY A 202 7.10 -16.05 -3.28
C GLY A 202 7.99 -17.03 -4.05
N GLN A 203 8.58 -16.54 -5.13
CA GLN A 203 9.52 -17.27 -6.00
C GLN A 203 10.89 -16.59 -6.01
N VAL A 204 11.87 -17.21 -6.67
CA VAL A 204 13.20 -16.64 -6.89
C VAL A 204 13.27 -16.04 -8.29
N GLY A 205 13.68 -14.79 -8.40
CA GLY A 205 13.86 -14.14 -9.69
C GLY A 205 14.28 -12.67 -9.57
N PRO A 206 14.62 -12.03 -10.69
CA PRO A 206 14.75 -10.58 -10.74
C PRO A 206 13.41 -9.92 -10.43
N GLN A 207 13.45 -8.72 -9.82
CA GLN A 207 12.23 -8.01 -9.43
C GLN A 207 11.25 -7.83 -10.60
N ASP A 208 11.75 -7.47 -11.79
CA ASP A 208 10.90 -7.27 -12.97
C ASP A 208 10.15 -8.55 -13.37
N PHE A 209 10.83 -9.69 -13.38
CA PHE A 209 10.18 -10.99 -13.63
C PHE A 209 9.07 -11.27 -12.59
N LEU A 210 9.34 -11.00 -11.31
CA LEU A 210 8.37 -11.25 -10.24
C LEU A 210 7.17 -10.29 -10.33
N MET A 211 7.39 -9.04 -10.73
CA MET A 211 6.29 -8.10 -10.97
C MET A 211 5.40 -8.56 -12.13
N ASP A 212 5.98 -9.10 -13.19
CA ASP A 212 5.21 -9.68 -14.31
C ASP A 212 4.47 -10.95 -13.88
N GLU A 213 5.15 -11.87 -13.19
CA GLU A 213 4.60 -13.15 -12.72
C GLU A 213 3.41 -12.97 -11.78
N TYR A 214 3.48 -11.99 -10.88
CA TYR A 214 2.41 -11.72 -9.90
C TYR A 214 1.39 -10.68 -10.37
N GLY A 215 1.50 -10.18 -11.60
CA GLY A 215 0.56 -9.20 -12.13
C GLY A 215 0.59 -7.85 -11.42
N LEU A 216 1.79 -7.38 -11.07
CA LEU A 216 2.02 -6.11 -10.35
C LEU A 216 2.41 -4.95 -11.29
N ARG A 217 2.00 -4.99 -12.55
CA ARG A 217 2.32 -3.96 -13.55
C ARG A 217 1.18 -2.99 -13.80
N ALA A 218 1.52 -1.84 -14.35
CA ALA A 218 0.56 -0.83 -14.77
C ALA A 218 -0.58 -1.39 -15.63
N ALA A 219 -0.27 -2.34 -16.54
CA ALA A 219 -1.28 -2.98 -17.37
C ALA A 219 -2.34 -3.75 -16.57
N ASN A 220 -1.95 -4.38 -15.46
CA ASN A 220 -2.87 -5.08 -14.56
C ASN A 220 -3.76 -4.10 -13.81
N ILE A 221 -3.21 -2.94 -13.39
CA ILE A 221 -3.98 -1.85 -12.76
C ILE A 221 -4.99 -1.28 -13.77
N VAL A 222 -4.58 -1.02 -15.01
CA VAL A 222 -5.48 -0.56 -16.09
C VAL A 222 -6.63 -1.54 -16.30
N ALA A 223 -6.34 -2.84 -16.37
CA ALA A 223 -7.36 -3.88 -16.53
C ALA A 223 -8.33 -3.90 -15.33
N ALA A 224 -7.81 -3.80 -14.10
CA ALA A 224 -8.60 -3.74 -12.88
C ALA A 224 -9.51 -2.49 -12.84
N VAL A 225 -9.01 -1.32 -13.26
CA VAL A 225 -9.81 -0.08 -13.36
C VAL A 225 -10.96 -0.27 -14.34
N LYS A 226 -10.69 -0.77 -15.55
CA LYS A 226 -11.74 -1.03 -16.55
C LYS A 226 -12.77 -2.03 -16.04
N LYS A 227 -12.35 -3.07 -15.35
CA LYS A 227 -13.22 -4.05 -14.73
C LYS A 227 -14.08 -3.42 -13.62
N ALA A 228 -13.47 -2.61 -12.73
CA ALA A 228 -14.19 -1.91 -11.67
C ALA A 228 -15.29 -0.98 -12.24
N ILE A 229 -14.94 -0.20 -13.27
CA ILE A 229 -15.90 0.68 -13.95
C ILE A 229 -17.07 -0.10 -14.56
N SER A 230 -16.80 -1.27 -15.15
CA SER A 230 -17.86 -2.11 -15.76
C SER A 230 -18.81 -2.75 -14.76
N ARG A 231 -18.49 -2.72 -13.47
CA ARG A 231 -19.26 -3.31 -12.36
C ARG A 231 -20.05 -2.30 -11.54
N LYS A 232 -19.99 -1.02 -11.88
CA LYS A 232 -20.75 0.07 -11.21
C LYS A 232 -22.25 -0.09 -11.23
#